data_037fcf1fd67dcb2cd4073ca1dcaddc3a
#
_entry.id   037fcf1fd67dcb2cd4073ca1dcaddc3a
#
_cell.length_a   1.000
_cell.length_b   1.000
_cell.length_c   1.000
_cell.angle_alpha   90.00
_cell.angle_beta   90.00
_cell.angle_gamma   90.00
#
_symmetry.space_group_name_H-M   'P 1'
#
loop_
_entity.id
_entity.type
_entity.pdbx_description
1 polymer ?
#
loop_
_entity_poly.entity_id
_entity_poly.type
_entity_poly.pdbx_seq_one_letter_code
_entity_poly.pdbx_strand_id
1 'polypeptide(L)'
;MSTRAPPDDGFLDGAAGPGQPVLTRELIQLIRDKPITEGDRRRASIMTLDALANALAGRNTEPGRKLLRWGSEQGGDAGRRALVAGGLTHILETDDLHRASVTHPGCVVPAAVFCVAERELSGA
;
A
#
# COMPACT_ATOMS: atom_id res chain seq x y z
N MET A 1 -22.61 6.46 17.10
CA MET A 1 -21.30 6.09 16.53
C MET A 1 -20.95 4.72 17.07
N SER A 2 -21.13 3.69 16.26
CA SER A 2 -20.84 2.30 16.65
C SER A 2 -19.34 2.06 16.41
N THR A 3 -18.56 1.88 17.46
CA THR A 3 -17.18 1.43 17.38
C THR A 3 -17.19 -0.06 17.07
N ARG A 4 -17.07 -0.39 15.79
CA ARG A 4 -16.84 -1.77 15.37
C ARG A 4 -15.48 -2.19 15.91
N ALA A 5 -15.43 -3.25 16.71
CA ALA A 5 -14.19 -3.87 17.12
C ALA A 5 -13.39 -4.27 15.86
N PRO A 6 -12.05 -4.10 15.86
CA PRO A 6 -11.23 -4.58 14.74
C PRO A 6 -11.45 -6.08 14.55
N PRO A 7 -11.41 -6.57 13.31
CA PRO A 7 -11.49 -8.01 13.07
C PRO A 7 -10.36 -8.72 13.82
N ASP A 8 -10.71 -9.83 14.44
CA ASP A 8 -9.77 -10.75 15.07
C ASP A 8 -8.99 -11.43 13.92
N ASP A 9 -7.89 -10.80 13.53
CA ASP A 9 -7.01 -11.28 12.48
C ASP A 9 -6.07 -12.34 13.06
N GLY A 10 -6.56 -13.53 13.24
CA GLY A 10 -5.78 -14.73 13.59
C GLY A 10 -4.55 -14.98 12.70
N PHE A 11 -4.33 -14.11 11.72
CA PHE A 11 -3.12 -14.07 10.90
C PHE A 11 -1.83 -13.82 11.71
N LEU A 12 -1.92 -13.11 12.84
CA LEU A 12 -0.76 -12.81 13.67
C LEU A 12 -0.47 -13.89 14.73
N ASP A 13 -1.47 -14.71 15.09
CA ASP A 13 -1.33 -15.75 16.11
C ASP A 13 -0.69 -17.04 15.59
N GLY A 14 -0.76 -17.28 14.28
CA GLY A 14 -0.19 -18.49 13.65
C GLY A 14 1.31 -18.39 13.27
N ALA A 15 1.93 -17.22 13.34
CA ALA A 15 3.27 -16.98 12.79
C ALA A 15 4.40 -16.85 13.83
N ALA A 16 4.10 -16.88 15.11
CA ALA A 16 5.10 -16.69 16.16
C ALA A 16 5.50 -18.03 16.81
N GLY A 17 6.35 -18.78 16.13
CA GLY A 17 7.15 -19.82 16.79
C GLY A 17 8.13 -19.17 17.79
N PRO A 18 8.62 -19.91 18.81
CA PRO A 18 9.60 -19.39 19.76
C PRO A 18 10.87 -18.97 19.01
N GLY A 19 11.13 -17.63 18.94
CA GLY A 19 12.29 -17.04 18.26
C GLY A 19 11.99 -16.13 17.07
N GLN A 20 10.73 -15.90 16.71
CA GLN A 20 10.37 -14.92 15.67
C GLN A 20 10.58 -13.48 16.15
N PRO A 21 11.05 -12.58 15.27
CA PRO A 21 11.45 -11.24 15.66
C PRO A 21 10.26 -10.46 16.26
N VAL A 22 10.39 -10.10 17.50
CA VAL A 22 9.52 -9.21 18.27
C VAL A 22 9.30 -7.88 17.52
N LEU A 23 10.30 -7.47 16.71
CA LEU A 23 10.33 -6.21 15.97
C LEU A 23 9.14 -6.00 15.03
N THR A 24 8.71 -7.02 14.27
CA THR A 24 7.57 -6.87 13.36
C THR A 24 6.27 -6.66 14.12
N ARG A 25 6.07 -7.39 15.21
CA ARG A 25 4.89 -7.23 16.07
C ARG A 25 4.88 -5.86 16.73
N GLU A 26 6.01 -5.41 17.27
CA GLU A 26 6.17 -4.09 17.88
C GLU A 26 5.90 -2.96 16.87
N LEU A 27 6.37 -3.11 15.62
CA LEU A 27 6.11 -2.15 14.56
C LEU A 27 4.61 -2.08 14.21
N ILE A 28 3.95 -3.22 14.07
CA ILE A 28 2.50 -3.28 13.80
C ILE A 28 1.74 -2.63 14.95
N GLN A 29 2.10 -2.93 16.20
CA GLN A 29 1.49 -2.35 17.38
C GLN A 29 1.68 -0.82 17.40
N LEU A 30 2.88 -0.34 17.15
CA LEU A 30 3.19 1.09 17.06
C LEU A 30 2.33 1.80 16.00
N ILE A 31 2.18 1.19 14.82
CA ILE A 31 1.36 1.74 13.74
C ILE A 31 -0.12 1.79 14.15
N ARG A 32 -0.64 0.75 14.80
CA ARG A 32 -2.04 0.67 15.27
C ARG A 32 -2.36 1.66 16.37
N ASP A 33 -1.44 1.84 17.30
CA ASP A 33 -1.65 2.66 18.50
C ASP A 33 -1.34 4.15 18.26
N LYS A 34 -0.67 4.48 17.18
CA LYS A 34 -0.34 5.87 16.85
C LYS A 34 -1.60 6.68 16.61
N PRO A 35 -1.85 7.77 17.37
CA PRO A 35 -2.96 8.67 17.11
C PRO A 35 -2.73 9.39 15.78
N ILE A 36 -3.74 9.33 14.90
CA ILE A 36 -3.70 9.98 13.58
C ILE A 36 -4.25 11.40 13.74
N THR A 37 -3.40 12.39 13.50
CA THR A 37 -3.76 13.81 13.54
C THR A 37 -4.31 14.28 12.19
N GLU A 38 -4.93 15.47 12.17
CA GLU A 38 -5.34 16.12 10.91
C GLU A 38 -4.14 16.46 10.02
N GLY A 39 -3.00 16.82 10.63
CA GLY A 39 -1.74 17.02 9.91
C GLY A 39 -1.26 15.74 9.21
N ASP A 40 -1.40 14.58 9.84
CA ASP A 40 -1.04 13.29 9.23
C ASP A 40 -1.98 12.95 8.05
N ARG A 41 -3.29 13.19 8.19
CA ARG A 41 -4.25 13.00 7.09
C ARG A 41 -3.93 13.88 5.88
N ARG A 42 -3.63 15.14 6.12
CA ARG A 42 -3.25 16.08 5.05
C ARG A 42 -1.99 15.64 4.33
N ARG A 43 -0.96 15.20 5.06
CA ARG A 43 0.28 14.69 4.45
C ARG A 43 0.00 13.43 3.64
N ALA A 44 -0.76 12.48 4.20
CA ALA A 44 -1.14 11.26 3.49
C ALA A 44 -1.90 11.57 2.19
N SER A 45 -2.81 12.56 2.20
CA SER A 45 -3.54 12.97 1.00
C SER A 45 -2.61 13.51 -0.09
N ILE A 46 -1.61 14.31 0.28
CA ILE A 46 -0.63 14.86 -0.67
C ILE A 46 0.22 13.72 -1.26
N MET A 47 0.73 12.81 -0.43
CA MET A 47 1.53 11.66 -0.88
C MET A 47 0.70 10.71 -1.76
N THR A 48 -0.58 10.53 -1.44
CA THR A 48 -1.51 9.75 -2.26
C THR A 48 -1.73 10.40 -3.63
N LEU A 49 -1.91 11.71 -3.67
CA LEU A 49 -2.07 12.46 -4.92
C LEU A 49 -0.81 12.37 -5.78
N ASP A 50 0.36 12.49 -5.18
CA ASP A 50 1.65 12.30 -5.84
C ASP A 50 1.77 10.90 -6.46
N ALA A 51 1.49 9.85 -5.68
CA ALA A 51 1.51 8.47 -6.17
C ALA A 51 0.55 8.25 -7.35
N LEU A 52 -0.67 8.80 -7.29
CA LEU A 52 -1.63 8.73 -8.39
C LEU A 52 -1.15 9.47 -9.63
N ALA A 53 -0.56 10.65 -9.48
CA ALA A 53 -0.02 11.42 -10.60
C ALA A 53 1.12 10.66 -11.29
N ASN A 54 2.04 10.07 -10.52
CA ASN A 54 3.13 9.24 -11.02
C ASN A 54 2.59 8.00 -11.75
N ALA A 55 1.59 7.29 -11.19
CA ALA A 55 0.98 6.14 -11.84
C ALA A 55 0.30 6.51 -13.17
N LEU A 56 -0.41 7.65 -13.22
CA LEU A 56 -1.03 8.16 -14.45
C LEU A 56 0.01 8.54 -15.51
N ALA A 57 1.13 9.10 -15.12
CA ALA A 57 2.23 9.37 -16.03
C ALA A 57 2.90 8.08 -16.49
N GLY A 58 3.19 7.17 -15.57
CA GLY A 58 3.85 5.88 -15.81
C GLY A 58 3.09 4.98 -16.79
N ARG A 59 1.75 4.98 -16.74
CA ARG A 59 0.90 4.19 -17.66
C ARG A 59 1.13 4.50 -19.15
N ASN A 60 1.59 5.70 -19.46
CA ASN A 60 1.81 6.15 -20.85
C ASN A 60 3.18 5.74 -21.39
N THR A 61 4.07 5.20 -20.55
CA THR A 61 5.36 4.69 -20.96
C THR A 61 5.25 3.31 -21.63
N GLU A 62 6.28 2.90 -22.36
CA GLU A 62 6.30 1.56 -22.96
C GLU A 62 6.26 0.45 -21.89
N PRO A 63 7.10 0.48 -20.82
CA PRO A 63 7.02 -0.51 -19.75
C PRO A 63 5.69 -0.46 -19.00
N GLY A 64 5.09 0.72 -18.80
CA GLY A 64 3.79 0.85 -18.15
C GLY A 64 2.67 0.17 -18.94
N ARG A 65 2.65 0.33 -20.27
CA ARG A 65 1.69 -0.37 -21.12
C ARG A 65 1.87 -1.89 -21.11
N LYS A 66 3.11 -2.37 -21.03
CA LYS A 66 3.40 -3.81 -20.87
C LYS A 66 2.88 -4.33 -19.54
N LEU A 67 3.12 -3.59 -18.45
CA LEU A 67 2.65 -3.95 -17.11
C LEU A 67 1.12 -3.98 -17.02
N LEU A 68 0.43 -3.01 -17.60
CA LEU A 68 -1.03 -2.98 -17.66
C LEU A 68 -1.60 -4.18 -18.43
N ARG A 69 -1.01 -4.51 -19.58
CA ARG A 69 -1.42 -5.67 -20.38
C ARG A 69 -1.24 -6.96 -19.58
N TRP A 70 -0.07 -7.17 -19.00
CA TRP A 70 0.19 -8.32 -18.15
C TRP A 70 -0.80 -8.43 -16.98
N GLY A 71 -1.10 -7.31 -16.32
CA GLY A 71 -2.08 -7.26 -15.22
C GLY A 71 -3.49 -7.67 -15.66
N SER A 72 -3.92 -7.25 -16.86
CA SER A 72 -5.25 -7.58 -17.39
C SER A 72 -5.39 -9.05 -17.82
N GLU A 73 -4.32 -9.67 -18.32
CA GLU A 73 -4.33 -11.06 -18.81
C GLU A 73 -4.43 -12.10 -17.70
N GLN A 74 -4.02 -11.77 -16.49
CA GLN A 74 -3.80 -12.75 -15.42
C GLN A 74 -4.91 -12.81 -14.34
N GLY A 75 -5.97 -12.00 -14.49
CA GLY A 75 -7.03 -11.90 -13.48
C GLY A 75 -6.65 -11.00 -12.29
N GLY A 76 -7.66 -10.54 -11.57
CA GLY A 76 -7.55 -9.34 -10.73
C GLY A 76 -7.49 -9.58 -9.22
N ASP A 77 -6.61 -10.45 -8.67
CA ASP A 77 -6.42 -10.47 -7.23
C ASP A 77 -5.81 -9.15 -6.69
N ALA A 78 -6.03 -8.87 -5.41
CA ALA A 78 -5.59 -7.63 -4.78
C ALA A 78 -4.06 -7.43 -4.84
N GLY A 79 -3.29 -8.52 -4.68
CA GLY A 79 -1.83 -8.46 -4.72
C GLY A 79 -1.33 -8.06 -6.11
N ARG A 80 -1.92 -8.59 -7.17
CA ARG A 80 -1.57 -8.24 -8.53
C ARG A 80 -1.95 -6.80 -8.88
N ARG A 81 -3.14 -6.36 -8.48
CA ARG A 81 -3.52 -4.95 -8.65
C ARG A 81 -2.56 -4.02 -7.93
N ALA A 82 -2.14 -4.36 -6.70
CA ALA A 82 -1.15 -3.61 -5.95
C ALA A 82 0.21 -3.56 -6.67
N LEU A 83 0.66 -4.70 -7.22
CA LEU A 83 1.89 -4.76 -8.01
C LEU A 83 1.83 -3.85 -9.25
N VAL A 84 0.71 -3.90 -9.99
CA VAL A 84 0.53 -3.05 -11.18
C VAL A 84 0.49 -1.57 -10.78
N ALA A 85 -0.27 -1.21 -9.76
CA ALA A 85 -0.37 0.16 -9.29
C ALA A 85 0.98 0.70 -8.82
N GLY A 86 1.69 -0.05 -7.98
CA GLY A 86 3.01 0.32 -7.48
C GLY A 86 4.05 0.41 -8.59
N GLY A 87 4.07 -0.55 -9.51
CA GLY A 87 4.96 -0.53 -10.67
C GLY A 87 4.73 0.68 -11.56
N LEU A 88 3.46 1.05 -11.83
CA LEU A 88 3.14 2.26 -12.59
C LEU A 88 3.61 3.53 -11.89
N THR A 89 3.49 3.58 -10.55
CA THR A 89 3.93 4.72 -9.75
C THR A 89 5.44 4.91 -9.85
N HIS A 90 6.20 3.81 -9.83
CA HIS A 90 7.67 3.84 -9.75
C HIS A 90 8.39 3.90 -11.10
N ILE A 91 7.75 3.54 -12.20
CA ILE A 91 8.38 3.40 -13.53
C ILE A 91 9.20 4.63 -13.98
N LEU A 92 8.78 5.83 -13.57
CA LEU A 92 9.45 7.07 -13.94
C LEU A 92 10.50 7.53 -12.90
N GLU A 93 10.60 6.87 -11.76
CA GLU A 93 11.47 7.24 -10.64
C GLU A 93 11.29 8.71 -10.20
N THR A 94 10.06 9.21 -10.32
CA THR A 94 9.68 10.59 -9.92
C THR A 94 8.85 10.61 -8.65
N ASP A 95 8.54 9.43 -8.10
CA ASP A 95 7.85 9.24 -6.84
C ASP A 95 8.75 9.57 -5.63
N ASP A 96 8.15 9.68 -4.47
CA ASP A 96 8.80 10.10 -3.23
C ASP A 96 9.98 9.22 -2.84
N LEU A 97 11.01 9.81 -2.26
CA LEU A 97 12.18 9.11 -1.73
C LEU A 97 12.38 9.41 -0.25
N HIS A 98 12.32 8.40 0.58
CA HIS A 98 12.78 8.49 1.97
C HIS A 98 14.30 8.26 2.02
N ARG A 99 15.05 9.37 2.12
CA ARG A 99 16.51 9.38 1.94
C ARG A 99 17.27 8.49 2.94
N ALA A 100 16.81 8.42 4.18
CA ALA A 100 17.52 7.67 5.22
C ALA A 100 17.45 6.15 5.01
N SER A 101 16.35 5.63 4.46
CA SER A 101 16.18 4.20 4.15
C SER A 101 16.37 3.87 2.68
N VAL A 102 16.54 4.88 1.82
CA VAL A 102 16.62 4.70 0.35
C VAL A 102 15.45 3.88 -0.17
N THR A 103 14.23 4.23 0.27
CA THR A 103 12.99 3.56 -0.14
C THR A 103 12.02 4.55 -0.74
N HIS A 104 11.13 4.06 -1.59
CA HIS A 104 10.04 4.82 -2.22
C HIS A 104 8.69 4.39 -1.62
N PRO A 105 8.26 4.96 -0.47
CA PRO A 105 7.01 4.55 0.19
C PRO A 105 5.77 4.78 -0.66
N GLY A 106 5.77 5.80 -1.53
CA GLY A 106 4.64 6.17 -2.39
C GLY A 106 4.27 5.12 -3.42
N CYS A 107 5.20 4.31 -3.90
CA CYS A 107 4.87 3.22 -4.82
C CYS A 107 4.40 1.95 -4.09
N VAL A 108 4.66 1.81 -2.80
CA VAL A 108 4.32 0.60 -2.03
C VAL A 108 3.05 0.78 -1.22
N VAL A 109 3.01 1.81 -0.35
CA VAL A 109 1.93 1.96 0.64
C VAL A 109 0.59 2.31 0.01
N PRO A 110 0.45 3.37 -0.83
CA PRO A 110 -0.81 3.70 -1.47
C PRO A 110 -1.33 2.57 -2.37
N ALA A 111 -0.45 1.92 -3.13
CA ALA A 111 -0.82 0.81 -4.00
C ALA A 111 -1.46 -0.36 -3.22
N ALA A 112 -0.86 -0.74 -2.09
CA ALA A 112 -1.40 -1.79 -1.23
C ALA A 112 -2.72 -1.36 -0.58
N VAL A 113 -2.78 -0.14 -0.02
CA VAL A 113 -3.97 0.37 0.68
C VAL A 113 -5.18 0.45 -0.26
N PHE A 114 -5.03 0.98 -1.46
CA PHE A 114 -6.14 1.08 -2.42
C PHE A 114 -6.68 -0.29 -2.82
N CYS A 115 -5.82 -1.27 -3.06
CA CYS A 115 -6.26 -2.60 -3.48
C CYS A 115 -6.94 -3.39 -2.35
N VAL A 116 -6.61 -3.12 -1.08
CA VAL A 116 -7.28 -3.70 0.07
C VAL A 116 -8.58 -2.95 0.39
N ALA A 117 -8.55 -1.60 0.38
CA ALA A 117 -9.71 -0.77 0.68
C ALA A 117 -10.87 -0.99 -0.32
N GLU A 118 -10.58 -1.24 -1.59
CA GLU A 118 -11.59 -1.55 -2.60
C GLU A 118 -12.43 -2.78 -2.21
N ARG A 119 -11.79 -3.81 -1.66
CA ARG A 119 -12.46 -5.02 -1.18
C ARG A 119 -13.35 -4.73 0.03
N GLU A 120 -12.88 -3.92 0.98
CA GLU A 120 -13.65 -3.53 2.16
C GLU A 120 -14.85 -2.64 1.82
N LEU A 121 -14.70 -1.73 0.84
CA LEU A 121 -15.76 -0.82 0.40
C LEU A 121 -16.80 -1.51 -0.49
N SER A 122 -16.42 -2.54 -1.23
CA SER A 122 -17.34 -3.30 -2.09
C SER A 122 -18.22 -4.29 -1.33
N GLY A 123 -18.01 -4.51 -0.04
CA GLY A 123 -18.83 -5.39 0.79
C GLY A 123 -18.70 -6.89 0.42
N ALA A 124 -17.66 -7.26 -0.29
CA ALA A 124 -17.39 -8.63 -0.74
C ALA A 124 -16.58 -9.39 0.31
#